data_3f2b6d767350d09c2bd6c4ef03a393f2
#
_entry.id   3f2b6d767350d09c2bd6c4ef03a393f2
#
_cell.length_a   1.000
_cell.length_b   1.000
_cell.length_c   1.000
_cell.angle_alpha   90.00
_cell.angle_beta   90.00
_cell.angle_gamma   90.00
#
_symmetry.space_group_name_H-M   'P 1'
#
loop_
_entity.id
_entity.type
_entity.pdbx_description
1 polymer ?
#
loop_
_entity_poly.entity_id
_entity_poly.type
_entity_poly.pdbx_seq_one_letter_code
_entity_poly.pdbx_strand_id
1 'polypeptide(L)'
;MFHSHDLIGIGMEADRLRRKLHPHNIATYIIDRNVNYTNVCTEYCSFCAFYRPKGHSEAYVHPKEVIYQKIQETLDLGGTGVLMQGGLHPDLPIEWYEDLFRSIKQNFKIHLHVLSAPEILNIAQISNISISDTIARLRDAGLDSIPGAGAEILHDEVRQRIARLKCNTEEWLSVHRAAHRLGVRTTATMMWGCGETVDHRIHHLQLLRDLQEETGGFTAFIPWSFQRDNTSLGRFVKEEATSVEFLKTLAICRLYLDNIVNVQTSWVTQGLKVCQTGLRFGGNDVGSIMIEENVVSQAGARFSATEEDLRHLIRDAGFIPKQRDTLYRTYFLN
;
A
#
# COMPACT_ATOMS: atom_id res chain seq x y z
N MET A 1 -18.27 -12.01 13.01
CA MET A 1 -18.24 -10.54 12.99
C MET A 1 -18.69 -9.96 11.64
N PHE A 2 -18.24 -10.40 10.48
CA PHE A 2 -18.69 -9.86 9.19
C PHE A 2 -20.21 -9.91 8.97
N HIS A 3 -20.90 -10.94 9.43
CA HIS A 3 -22.36 -11.09 9.35
C HIS A 3 -23.13 -10.42 10.51
N SER A 4 -22.44 -9.82 11.48
CA SER A 4 -23.10 -9.12 12.59
C SER A 4 -23.67 -7.77 12.14
N HIS A 5 -24.80 -7.39 12.72
CA HIS A 5 -25.39 -6.04 12.58
C HIS A 5 -24.85 -5.05 13.62
N ASP A 6 -24.07 -5.54 14.61
CA ASP A 6 -23.46 -4.69 15.65
C ASP A 6 -22.17 -4.04 15.16
N LEU A 7 -22.30 -3.02 14.30
CA LEU A 7 -21.18 -2.24 13.80
C LEU A 7 -20.46 -1.51 14.95
N ILE A 8 -21.23 -0.94 15.87
CA ILE A 8 -20.68 -0.09 16.95
C ILE A 8 -19.89 -0.94 17.95
N GLY A 9 -20.42 -2.08 18.39
CA GLY A 9 -19.71 -2.97 19.31
C GLY A 9 -18.41 -3.50 18.70
N ILE A 10 -18.39 -3.89 17.43
CA ILE A 10 -17.18 -4.31 16.73
C ILE A 10 -16.16 -3.16 16.67
N GLY A 11 -16.61 -1.92 16.35
CA GLY A 11 -15.76 -0.74 16.34
C GLY A 11 -15.16 -0.41 17.71
N MET A 12 -15.96 -0.50 18.77
CA MET A 12 -15.51 -0.26 20.15
C MET A 12 -14.40 -1.26 20.58
N GLU A 13 -14.55 -2.53 20.25
CA GLU A 13 -13.52 -3.53 20.54
C GLU A 13 -12.23 -3.28 19.76
N ALA A 14 -12.34 -2.88 18.48
CA ALA A 14 -11.18 -2.52 17.67
C ALA A 14 -10.48 -1.26 18.22
N ASP A 15 -11.23 -0.24 18.65
CA ASP A 15 -10.66 0.96 19.28
C ASP A 15 -10.03 0.63 20.65
N ARG A 16 -10.61 -0.30 21.40
CA ARG A 16 -10.01 -0.77 22.65
C ARG A 16 -8.64 -1.43 22.42
N LEU A 17 -8.52 -2.28 21.40
CA LEU A 17 -7.23 -2.86 21.03
C LEU A 17 -6.26 -1.79 20.52
N ARG A 18 -6.72 -0.85 19.67
CA ARG A 18 -5.90 0.29 19.23
C ARG A 18 -5.33 1.07 20.41
N ARG A 19 -6.16 1.42 21.42
CA ARG A 19 -5.69 2.14 22.62
C ARG A 19 -4.64 1.37 23.40
N LYS A 20 -4.74 0.04 23.45
CA LYS A 20 -3.73 -0.82 24.08
C LYS A 20 -2.39 -0.76 23.33
N LEU A 21 -2.42 -0.77 22.00
CA LEU A 21 -1.23 -0.71 21.16
C LEU A 21 -0.65 0.71 21.04
N HIS A 22 -1.52 1.74 21.09
CA HIS A 22 -1.17 3.15 20.94
C HIS A 22 -1.71 3.99 22.11
N PRO A 23 -1.10 3.90 23.32
CA PRO A 23 -1.64 4.51 24.53
C PRO A 23 -1.57 6.04 24.57
N HIS A 24 -0.73 6.66 23.73
CA HIS A 24 -0.49 8.11 23.76
C HIS A 24 -1.53 8.94 23.01
N ASN A 25 -2.61 8.33 22.54
CA ASN A 25 -3.69 8.99 21.78
C ASN A 25 -3.19 9.75 20.53
N ILE A 26 -2.12 9.25 19.91
CA ILE A 26 -1.56 9.77 18.67
C ILE A 26 -2.19 9.05 17.49
N ALA A 27 -2.55 9.80 16.45
CA ALA A 27 -2.80 9.28 15.12
C ALA A 27 -1.81 9.93 14.14
N THR A 28 -1.26 9.11 13.25
CA THR A 28 -0.16 9.51 12.38
C THR A 28 -0.60 9.76 10.94
N TYR A 29 0.19 10.59 10.25
CA TYR A 29 0.15 10.79 8.81
C TYR A 29 1.58 10.88 8.27
N ILE A 30 1.74 10.72 6.97
CA ILE A 30 3.03 10.88 6.29
C ILE A 30 2.92 11.89 5.16
N ILE A 31 3.98 12.66 4.93
CA ILE A 31 4.16 13.47 3.74
C ILE A 31 5.05 12.66 2.80
N ASP A 32 4.47 12.13 1.75
CA ASP A 32 5.17 11.42 0.70
C ASP A 32 4.47 11.60 -0.66
N ARG A 33 5.09 11.10 -1.71
CA ARG A 33 4.58 11.11 -3.08
C ARG A 33 4.61 9.71 -3.65
N ASN A 34 3.55 9.33 -4.37
CA ASN A 34 3.53 8.15 -5.21
C ASN A 34 4.17 8.47 -6.57
N VAL A 35 5.37 7.94 -6.82
CA VAL A 35 6.10 8.11 -8.09
C VAL A 35 5.91 6.87 -8.93
N ASN A 36 5.13 6.96 -10.00
CA ASN A 36 4.97 5.87 -10.95
C ASN A 36 6.01 6.02 -12.06
N TYR A 37 7.13 5.30 -11.98
CA TYR A 37 8.24 5.43 -12.92
C TYR A 37 7.91 4.91 -14.33
N THR A 38 6.92 3.99 -14.44
CA THR A 38 6.39 3.48 -15.72
C THR A 38 4.94 3.03 -15.56
N ASN A 39 4.15 3.18 -16.61
CA ASN A 39 2.82 2.57 -16.73
C ASN A 39 2.81 1.34 -17.65
N VAL A 40 3.94 0.96 -18.24
CA VAL A 40 4.05 -0.24 -19.06
C VAL A 40 3.95 -1.47 -18.19
N CYS A 41 2.96 -2.34 -18.48
CA CYS A 41 2.71 -3.54 -17.67
C CYS A 41 2.23 -4.70 -18.56
N THR A 42 2.72 -5.90 -18.24
CA THR A 42 2.35 -7.14 -18.93
C THR A 42 1.23 -7.94 -18.24
N GLU A 43 0.77 -7.49 -17.07
CA GLU A 43 -0.17 -8.27 -16.23
C GLU A 43 -1.64 -8.10 -16.60
N TYR A 44 -2.02 -7.00 -17.22
CA TYR A 44 -3.40 -6.72 -17.67
C TYR A 44 -4.48 -6.99 -16.62
N CYS A 45 -4.24 -6.65 -15.36
CA CYS A 45 -5.16 -6.88 -14.26
C CYS A 45 -6.51 -6.23 -14.52
N SER A 46 -7.61 -6.96 -14.31
CA SER A 46 -8.96 -6.49 -14.64
C SER A 46 -9.45 -5.32 -13.78
N PHE A 47 -8.84 -5.12 -12.60
CA PHE A 47 -9.13 -4.02 -11.67
C PHE A 47 -8.28 -2.77 -11.89
N CYS A 48 -7.24 -2.82 -12.75
CA CYS A 48 -6.29 -1.74 -12.94
C CYS A 48 -6.66 -0.91 -14.18
N ALA A 49 -6.83 0.40 -14.01
CA ALA A 49 -7.05 1.35 -15.10
C ALA A 49 -5.77 2.07 -15.54
N PHE A 50 -4.68 1.91 -14.79
CA PHE A 50 -3.43 2.65 -14.97
C PHE A 50 -2.52 2.06 -16.05
N TYR A 51 -2.44 0.73 -16.16
CA TYR A 51 -1.48 0.08 -17.05
C TYR A 51 -1.67 0.44 -18.54
N ARG A 52 -0.54 0.44 -19.26
CA ARG A 52 -0.53 0.47 -20.74
C ARG A 52 0.32 -0.66 -21.29
N PRO A 53 -0.09 -1.30 -22.40
CA PRO A 53 0.79 -2.25 -23.09
C PRO A 53 2.03 -1.55 -23.64
N LYS A 54 3.14 -2.29 -23.76
CA LYS A 54 4.35 -1.78 -24.43
C LYS A 54 4.02 -1.32 -25.85
N GLY A 55 4.49 -0.11 -26.22
CA GLY A 55 4.21 0.51 -27.52
C GLY A 55 2.90 1.27 -27.62
N HIS A 56 2.09 1.32 -26.56
CA HIS A 56 0.92 2.20 -26.55
C HIS A 56 1.34 3.67 -26.58
N SER A 57 0.55 4.54 -27.21
CA SER A 57 0.88 5.98 -27.35
C SER A 57 1.04 6.73 -26.01
N GLU A 58 0.37 6.24 -24.96
CA GLU A 58 0.46 6.79 -23.60
C GLU A 58 1.46 6.03 -22.71
N ALA A 59 2.17 5.02 -23.26
CA ALA A 59 3.17 4.29 -22.50
C ALA A 59 4.41 5.16 -22.24
N TYR A 60 4.93 5.07 -21.02
CA TYR A 60 6.12 5.82 -20.65
C TYR A 60 7.03 5.02 -19.69
N VAL A 61 8.30 5.39 -19.71
CA VAL A 61 9.27 5.18 -18.64
C VAL A 61 9.87 6.56 -18.36
N HIS A 62 9.71 7.06 -17.14
CA HIS A 62 10.20 8.38 -16.78
C HIS A 62 11.74 8.43 -16.77
N PRO A 63 12.35 9.44 -17.37
CA PRO A 63 13.77 9.68 -17.21
C PRO A 63 14.07 10.14 -15.78
N LYS A 64 15.34 9.98 -15.35
CA LYS A 64 15.76 10.29 -13.97
C LYS A 64 15.45 11.74 -13.57
N GLU A 65 15.56 12.67 -14.48
CA GLU A 65 15.33 14.12 -14.26
C GLU A 65 13.89 14.38 -13.78
N VAL A 66 12.91 13.70 -14.36
CA VAL A 66 11.50 13.79 -13.93
C VAL A 66 11.32 13.21 -12.53
N ILE A 67 11.96 12.07 -12.25
CA ILE A 67 11.91 11.44 -10.92
C ILE A 67 12.60 12.34 -9.88
N TYR A 68 13.73 12.92 -10.20
CA TYR A 68 14.47 13.85 -9.32
C TYR A 68 13.65 15.10 -9.00
N GLN A 69 13.00 15.69 -10.01
CA GLN A 69 12.12 16.83 -9.79
C GLN A 69 11.00 16.47 -8.79
N LYS A 70 10.34 15.33 -8.99
CA LYS A 70 9.28 14.87 -8.08
C LYS A 70 9.79 14.62 -6.66
N ILE A 71 11.00 14.09 -6.50
CA ILE A 71 11.65 13.89 -5.20
C ILE A 71 11.96 15.23 -4.54
N GLN A 72 12.52 16.19 -5.28
CA GLN A 72 12.84 17.53 -4.76
C GLN A 72 11.57 18.24 -4.28
N GLU A 73 10.51 18.25 -5.08
CA GLU A 73 9.21 18.83 -4.69
C GLU A 73 8.65 18.16 -3.42
N THR A 74 8.87 16.85 -3.26
CA THR A 74 8.45 16.12 -2.06
C THR A 74 9.23 16.56 -0.82
N LEU A 75 10.53 16.72 -0.95
CA LEU A 75 11.41 17.23 0.13
C LEU A 75 11.06 18.68 0.51
N ASP A 76 10.77 19.53 -0.47
CA ASP A 76 10.40 20.94 -0.27
C ASP A 76 9.09 21.06 0.54
N LEU A 77 8.20 20.05 0.44
CA LEU A 77 6.98 19.96 1.24
C LEU A 77 7.18 19.28 2.60
N GLY A 78 8.42 18.96 2.98
CA GLY A 78 8.72 18.27 4.25
C GLY A 78 8.53 16.75 4.18
N GLY A 79 8.48 16.18 3.00
CA GLY A 79 8.38 14.73 2.79
C GLY A 79 9.64 13.99 3.23
N THR A 80 9.45 12.80 3.75
CA THR A 80 10.54 11.95 4.28
C THR A 80 10.81 10.72 3.44
N GLY A 81 9.91 10.39 2.52
CA GLY A 81 9.98 9.22 1.66
C GLY A 81 9.22 9.41 0.36
N VAL A 82 9.45 8.49 -0.55
CA VAL A 82 8.63 8.30 -1.75
C VAL A 82 8.12 6.87 -1.80
N LEU A 83 6.84 6.72 -2.14
CA LEU A 83 6.28 5.47 -2.61
C LEU A 83 6.55 5.39 -4.12
N MET A 84 7.36 4.44 -4.59
CA MET A 84 7.70 4.34 -6.00
C MET A 84 7.33 2.97 -6.55
N GLN A 85 6.34 2.94 -7.41
CA GLN A 85 5.80 1.72 -8.03
C GLN A 85 5.51 1.96 -9.50
N GLY A 86 5.61 0.91 -10.32
CA GLY A 86 5.29 0.98 -11.74
C GLY A 86 4.54 -0.25 -12.24
N GLY A 87 4.31 -0.30 -13.54
CA GLY A 87 3.91 -1.53 -14.22
C GLY A 87 5.07 -2.53 -14.30
N LEU A 88 4.76 -3.79 -14.55
CA LEU A 88 5.74 -4.84 -14.80
C LEU A 88 6.28 -4.69 -16.23
N HIS A 89 7.35 -3.93 -16.35
CA HIS A 89 7.96 -3.66 -17.66
C HIS A 89 8.77 -4.85 -18.14
N PRO A 90 8.59 -5.34 -19.38
CA PRO A 90 9.25 -6.57 -19.86
C PRO A 90 10.76 -6.43 -20.14
N ASP A 91 11.29 -5.22 -20.24
CA ASP A 91 12.66 -4.99 -20.70
C ASP A 91 13.53 -4.22 -19.70
N LEU A 92 13.07 -3.93 -18.49
CA LEU A 92 13.88 -3.24 -17.49
C LEU A 92 14.58 -4.27 -16.58
N PRO A 93 15.86 -4.55 -16.81
CA PRO A 93 16.62 -5.49 -15.97
C PRO A 93 17.01 -4.83 -14.64
N ILE A 94 17.52 -5.63 -13.70
CA ILE A 94 17.87 -5.16 -12.36
C ILE A 94 18.86 -3.99 -12.38
N GLU A 95 19.78 -3.96 -13.34
CA GLU A 95 20.79 -2.90 -13.49
C GLU A 95 20.16 -1.51 -13.68
N TRP A 96 19.01 -1.44 -14.34
CA TRP A 96 18.26 -0.19 -14.51
C TRP A 96 17.78 0.34 -13.14
N TYR A 97 17.23 -0.53 -12.30
CA TYR A 97 16.76 -0.16 -10.96
C TYR A 97 17.91 0.18 -10.02
N GLU A 98 18.98 -0.59 -10.06
CA GLU A 98 20.19 -0.30 -9.27
C GLU A 98 20.77 1.06 -9.61
N ASP A 99 20.88 1.38 -10.89
CA ASP A 99 21.38 2.68 -11.36
C ASP A 99 20.45 3.82 -10.91
N LEU A 100 19.13 3.63 -11.01
CA LEU A 100 18.16 4.61 -10.53
C LEU A 100 18.28 4.83 -9.01
N PHE A 101 18.27 3.77 -8.21
CA PHE A 101 18.28 3.89 -6.74
C PHE A 101 19.59 4.45 -6.21
N ARG A 102 20.74 3.99 -6.73
CA ARG A 102 22.05 4.58 -6.38
C ARG A 102 22.11 6.06 -6.71
N SER A 103 21.62 6.44 -7.87
CA SER A 103 21.62 7.86 -8.29
C SER A 103 20.70 8.71 -7.43
N ILE A 104 19.54 8.21 -7.01
CA ILE A 104 18.67 8.92 -6.06
C ILE A 104 19.38 9.08 -4.71
N LYS A 105 19.97 8.01 -4.16
CA LYS A 105 20.67 8.07 -2.86
C LYS A 105 21.89 8.96 -2.85
N GLN A 106 22.55 9.13 -4.00
CA GLN A 106 23.67 10.07 -4.17
C GLN A 106 23.23 11.52 -4.13
N ASN A 107 22.04 11.84 -4.63
CA ASN A 107 21.55 13.20 -4.79
C ASN A 107 20.58 13.64 -3.69
N PHE A 108 19.85 12.70 -3.05
CA PHE A 108 18.77 13.02 -2.12
C PHE A 108 18.84 12.17 -0.85
N LYS A 109 18.59 12.81 0.29
CA LYS A 109 18.39 12.12 1.56
C LYS A 109 16.90 11.81 1.73
N ILE A 110 16.43 10.73 1.12
CA ILE A 110 15.03 10.34 1.12
C ILE A 110 14.89 8.81 1.29
N HIS A 111 13.82 8.37 1.94
CA HIS A 111 13.49 6.95 2.11
C HIS A 111 12.84 6.43 0.82
N LEU A 112 13.35 5.31 0.30
CA LEU A 112 12.81 4.63 -0.88
C LEU A 112 11.93 3.45 -0.43
N HIS A 113 10.60 3.67 -0.39
CA HIS A 113 9.57 2.64 -0.22
C HIS A 113 9.12 2.22 -1.61
N VAL A 114 9.77 1.22 -2.18
CA VAL A 114 9.73 1.02 -3.63
C VAL A 114 9.50 -0.42 -4.02
N LEU A 115 8.95 -0.60 -5.20
CA LEU A 115 8.62 -1.86 -5.85
C LEU A 115 7.59 -2.69 -5.06
N SER A 116 6.75 -3.39 -5.75
CA SER A 116 5.84 -4.39 -5.16
C SER A 116 6.41 -5.80 -5.32
N ALA A 117 5.83 -6.77 -4.61
CA ALA A 117 6.24 -8.17 -4.78
C ALA A 117 6.17 -8.65 -6.25
N PRO A 118 5.10 -8.33 -7.02
CA PRO A 118 5.10 -8.65 -8.47
C PRO A 118 6.23 -7.99 -9.25
N GLU A 119 6.59 -6.73 -8.94
CA GLU A 119 7.70 -6.05 -9.63
C GLU A 119 9.04 -6.74 -9.33
N ILE A 120 9.29 -7.14 -8.07
CA ILE A 120 10.49 -7.88 -7.66
C ILE A 120 10.58 -9.22 -8.38
N LEU A 121 9.46 -9.95 -8.48
CA LEU A 121 9.39 -11.22 -9.23
C LEU A 121 9.70 -11.02 -10.71
N ASN A 122 9.12 -10.00 -11.34
CA ASN A 122 9.39 -9.65 -12.73
C ASN A 122 10.88 -9.32 -12.96
N ILE A 123 11.48 -8.51 -12.08
CA ILE A 123 12.91 -8.15 -12.14
C ILE A 123 13.77 -9.41 -11.99
N ALA A 124 13.48 -10.28 -11.04
CA ALA A 124 14.18 -11.53 -10.81
C ALA A 124 14.13 -12.44 -12.04
N GLN A 125 12.95 -12.57 -12.65
CA GLN A 125 12.74 -13.37 -13.85
C GLN A 125 13.52 -12.82 -15.06
N ILE A 126 13.39 -11.52 -15.35
CA ILE A 126 14.07 -10.86 -16.49
C ILE A 126 15.59 -10.95 -16.33
N SER A 127 16.09 -10.77 -15.11
CA SER A 127 17.51 -10.75 -14.81
C SER A 127 18.10 -12.15 -14.55
N ASN A 128 17.25 -13.19 -14.55
CA ASN A 128 17.62 -14.58 -14.30
C ASN A 128 18.42 -14.76 -12.99
N ILE A 129 17.94 -14.18 -11.91
CA ILE A 129 18.52 -14.26 -10.57
C ILE A 129 17.44 -14.63 -9.54
N SER A 130 17.86 -15.09 -8.36
CA SER A 130 16.93 -15.45 -7.29
C SER A 130 16.21 -14.24 -6.70
N ILE A 131 15.03 -14.45 -6.08
CA ILE A 131 14.30 -13.40 -5.36
C ILE A 131 15.20 -12.79 -4.26
N SER A 132 15.92 -13.62 -3.50
CA SER A 132 16.81 -13.15 -2.44
C SER A 132 17.96 -12.29 -2.98
N ASP A 133 18.58 -12.69 -4.08
CA ASP A 133 19.66 -11.92 -4.70
C ASP A 133 19.12 -10.60 -5.29
N THR A 134 17.92 -10.64 -5.90
CA THR A 134 17.25 -9.44 -6.40
C THR A 134 17.06 -8.44 -5.27
N ILE A 135 16.45 -8.84 -4.14
CA ILE A 135 16.22 -7.96 -3.00
C ILE A 135 17.53 -7.46 -2.39
N ALA A 136 18.52 -8.33 -2.23
CA ALA A 136 19.83 -7.96 -1.68
C ALA A 136 20.52 -6.90 -2.54
N ARG A 137 20.58 -7.09 -3.87
CA ARG A 137 21.17 -6.14 -4.82
C ARG A 137 20.42 -4.80 -4.81
N LEU A 138 19.09 -4.82 -4.81
CA LEU A 138 18.26 -3.60 -4.77
C LEU A 138 18.42 -2.85 -3.44
N ARG A 139 18.48 -3.56 -2.29
CA ARG A 139 18.79 -2.98 -0.98
C ARG A 139 20.16 -2.30 -0.99
N ASP A 140 21.18 -2.97 -1.49
CA ASP A 140 22.55 -2.44 -1.56
C ASP A 140 22.65 -1.25 -2.55
N ALA A 141 21.71 -1.15 -3.50
CA ALA A 141 21.55 -0.01 -4.38
C ALA A 141 20.75 1.16 -3.74
N GLY A 142 20.00 0.93 -2.64
CA GLY A 142 19.30 1.99 -1.94
C GLY A 142 17.82 1.77 -1.67
N LEU A 143 17.26 0.59 -2.00
CA LEU A 143 15.90 0.23 -1.58
C LEU A 143 15.86 0.13 -0.04
N ASP A 144 14.99 0.88 0.62
CA ASP A 144 14.88 0.89 2.09
C ASP A 144 13.75 -0.01 2.61
N SER A 145 12.64 -0.09 1.88
CA SER A 145 11.49 -0.91 2.26
C SER A 145 10.59 -1.22 1.06
N ILE A 146 9.70 -2.20 1.19
CA ILE A 146 8.84 -2.69 0.12
C ILE A 146 7.36 -2.51 0.51
N PRO A 147 6.53 -1.85 -0.32
CA PRO A 147 5.09 -1.78 -0.12
C PRO A 147 4.40 -3.13 -0.34
N GLY A 148 3.31 -3.35 0.39
CA GLY A 148 2.49 -4.57 0.30
C GLY A 148 1.59 -4.66 -0.93
N ALA A 149 1.78 -3.79 -1.90
CA ALA A 149 0.97 -3.78 -3.12
C ALA A 149 1.09 -5.09 -3.90
N GLY A 150 0.10 -5.36 -4.71
CA GLY A 150 0.04 -6.62 -5.46
C GLY A 150 -0.58 -7.77 -4.68
N ALA A 151 -0.92 -7.58 -3.40
CA ALA A 151 -1.63 -8.58 -2.61
C ALA A 151 -3.08 -8.77 -3.07
N GLU A 152 -3.80 -7.70 -3.32
CA GLU A 152 -5.25 -7.65 -3.52
C GLU A 152 -5.96 -8.56 -2.50
N ILE A 153 -6.36 -9.77 -2.91
CA ILE A 153 -6.77 -10.88 -2.03
C ILE A 153 -5.80 -12.04 -2.25
N LEU A 154 -5.12 -12.47 -1.19
CA LEU A 154 -4.20 -13.62 -1.19
C LEU A 154 -5.01 -14.93 -1.13
N HIS A 155 -5.70 -15.23 -2.21
CA HIS A 155 -6.42 -16.47 -2.47
C HIS A 155 -6.44 -16.71 -3.98
N ASP A 156 -5.85 -17.81 -4.44
CA ASP A 156 -5.56 -18.01 -5.84
C ASP A 156 -6.82 -18.10 -6.73
N GLU A 157 -7.95 -18.58 -6.21
CA GLU A 157 -9.22 -18.52 -6.94
C GLU A 157 -9.62 -17.08 -7.26
N VAL A 158 -9.48 -16.14 -6.32
CA VAL A 158 -9.77 -14.73 -6.56
C VAL A 158 -8.76 -14.13 -7.53
N ARG A 159 -7.46 -14.40 -7.30
CA ARG A 159 -6.37 -13.90 -8.15
C ARG A 159 -6.53 -14.31 -9.60
N GLN A 160 -6.89 -15.57 -9.87
CA GLN A 160 -7.16 -16.08 -11.23
C GLN A 160 -8.31 -15.32 -11.92
N ARG A 161 -9.29 -14.83 -11.19
CA ARG A 161 -10.41 -14.04 -11.75
C ARG A 161 -10.03 -12.60 -12.06
N ILE A 162 -9.25 -11.96 -11.20
CA ILE A 162 -9.02 -10.50 -11.27
C ILE A 162 -7.65 -10.12 -11.85
N ALA A 163 -6.65 -11.01 -11.77
CA ALA A 163 -5.25 -10.74 -12.14
C ALA A 163 -4.53 -12.05 -12.56
N ARG A 164 -5.05 -12.75 -13.55
CA ARG A 164 -4.63 -14.11 -13.94
C ARG A 164 -3.13 -14.26 -14.22
N LEU A 165 -2.48 -13.22 -14.77
CA LEU A 165 -1.08 -13.25 -15.15
C LEU A 165 -0.16 -12.87 -13.98
N LYS A 166 -0.71 -12.26 -12.93
CA LYS A 166 0.04 -11.79 -11.77
C LYS A 166 0.48 -12.96 -10.89
N CYS A 167 1.53 -12.77 -10.11
CA CYS A 167 2.03 -13.77 -9.18
C CYS A 167 0.92 -14.39 -8.31
N ASN A 168 1.06 -15.66 -7.98
CA ASN A 168 0.15 -16.35 -7.07
C ASN A 168 0.39 -15.95 -5.60
N THR A 169 -0.40 -16.51 -4.70
CA THR A 169 -0.37 -16.22 -3.26
C THR A 169 0.98 -16.54 -2.64
N GLU A 170 1.53 -17.74 -2.90
CA GLU A 170 2.81 -18.16 -2.31
C GLU A 170 3.99 -17.36 -2.88
N GLU A 171 3.97 -17.00 -4.13
CA GLU A 171 4.99 -16.15 -4.75
C GLU A 171 5.01 -14.77 -4.06
N TRP A 172 3.85 -14.15 -3.80
CA TRP A 172 3.77 -12.89 -3.07
C TRP A 172 4.34 -13.01 -1.65
N LEU A 173 3.94 -14.06 -0.91
CA LEU A 173 4.44 -14.32 0.44
C LEU A 173 5.96 -14.58 0.45
N SER A 174 6.47 -15.30 -0.55
CA SER A 174 7.90 -15.62 -0.65
C SER A 174 8.79 -14.39 -0.79
N VAL A 175 8.33 -13.36 -1.53
CA VAL A 175 9.05 -12.08 -1.67
C VAL A 175 9.13 -11.37 -0.31
N HIS A 176 8.00 -11.26 0.41
CA HIS A 176 7.98 -10.60 1.71
C HIS A 176 8.79 -11.37 2.76
N ARG A 177 8.70 -12.69 2.76
CA ARG A 177 9.53 -13.56 3.62
C ARG A 177 11.02 -13.36 3.35
N ALA A 178 11.43 -13.32 2.08
CA ALA A 178 12.81 -13.08 1.70
C ALA A 178 13.28 -11.68 2.11
N ALA A 179 12.44 -10.65 1.89
CA ALA A 179 12.73 -9.29 2.32
C ALA A 179 12.95 -9.19 3.84
N HIS A 180 12.04 -9.77 4.63
CA HIS A 180 12.14 -9.78 6.08
C HIS A 180 13.41 -10.48 6.58
N ARG A 181 13.79 -11.61 6.00
CA ARG A 181 15.03 -12.33 6.33
C ARG A 181 16.30 -11.52 6.01
N LEU A 182 16.23 -10.66 5.03
CA LEU A 182 17.29 -9.71 4.65
C LEU A 182 17.26 -8.40 5.45
N GLY A 183 16.35 -8.27 6.44
CA GLY A 183 16.19 -7.08 7.27
C GLY A 183 15.44 -5.93 6.58
N VAL A 184 14.87 -6.15 5.39
CA VAL A 184 14.06 -5.18 4.67
C VAL A 184 12.62 -5.25 5.20
N ARG A 185 12.13 -4.13 5.75
CA ARG A 185 10.76 -4.03 6.26
C ARG A 185 9.77 -3.85 5.11
N THR A 186 8.54 -4.32 5.31
CA THR A 186 7.49 -4.18 4.31
C THR A 186 6.18 -3.73 4.94
N THR A 187 5.20 -3.35 4.10
CA THR A 187 3.80 -3.21 4.52
C THR A 187 2.97 -4.38 4.00
N ALA A 188 1.74 -4.51 4.47
CA ALA A 188 0.76 -5.44 3.95
C ALA A 188 -0.51 -4.69 3.55
N THR A 189 -1.18 -5.14 2.50
CA THR A 189 -2.40 -4.51 1.99
C THR A 189 -3.47 -5.57 1.71
N MET A 190 -4.74 -5.16 1.70
CA MET A 190 -5.85 -5.93 1.19
C MET A 190 -6.75 -5.03 0.34
N MET A 191 -6.95 -5.36 -0.94
CA MET A 191 -7.99 -4.75 -1.77
C MET A 191 -9.20 -5.68 -1.78
N TRP A 192 -10.30 -5.23 -1.24
CA TRP A 192 -11.53 -6.02 -1.12
C TRP A 192 -12.72 -5.35 -1.82
N GLY A 193 -13.84 -6.05 -1.96
CA GLY A 193 -14.99 -5.60 -2.75
C GLY A 193 -14.82 -5.87 -4.25
N CYS A 194 -13.93 -6.80 -4.62
CA CYS A 194 -13.66 -7.19 -6.01
C CYS A 194 -14.34 -8.53 -6.42
N GLY A 195 -15.34 -8.96 -5.65
CA GLY A 195 -16.09 -10.20 -5.88
C GLY A 195 -15.58 -11.40 -5.08
N GLU A 196 -14.75 -11.18 -4.09
CA GLU A 196 -14.34 -12.16 -3.09
C GLU A 196 -15.46 -12.44 -2.07
N THR A 197 -15.31 -13.53 -1.31
CA THR A 197 -16.17 -13.88 -0.17
C THR A 197 -15.53 -13.43 1.14
N VAL A 198 -16.30 -13.48 2.23
CA VAL A 198 -15.79 -13.27 3.60
C VAL A 198 -14.68 -14.29 3.93
N ASP A 199 -14.84 -15.55 3.52
CA ASP A 199 -13.84 -16.58 3.77
C ASP A 199 -12.52 -16.28 3.06
N HIS A 200 -12.57 -15.72 1.85
CA HIS A 200 -11.37 -15.26 1.15
C HIS A 200 -10.66 -14.12 1.89
N ARG A 201 -11.40 -13.17 2.47
CA ARG A 201 -10.82 -12.09 3.32
C ARG A 201 -10.17 -12.67 4.57
N ILE A 202 -10.82 -13.62 5.25
CA ILE A 202 -10.28 -14.27 6.45
C ILE A 202 -9.02 -15.06 6.11
N HIS A 203 -9.03 -15.82 5.02
CA HIS A 203 -7.86 -16.57 4.55
C HIS A 203 -6.67 -15.61 4.29
N HIS A 204 -6.91 -14.49 3.59
CA HIS A 204 -5.90 -13.46 3.37
C HIS A 204 -5.31 -12.93 4.69
N LEU A 205 -6.17 -12.58 5.65
CA LEU A 205 -5.72 -12.08 6.96
C LEU A 205 -4.93 -13.14 7.73
N GLN A 206 -5.31 -14.43 7.65
CA GLN A 206 -4.58 -15.52 8.29
C GLN A 206 -3.16 -15.64 7.74
N LEU A 207 -2.99 -15.61 6.43
CA LEU A 207 -1.67 -15.67 5.79
C LEU A 207 -0.76 -14.52 6.21
N LEU A 208 -1.30 -13.30 6.31
CA LEU A 208 -0.54 -12.14 6.78
C LEU A 208 -0.16 -12.27 8.25
N ARG A 209 -1.11 -12.74 9.08
CA ARG A 209 -0.87 -12.99 10.50
C ARG A 209 0.26 -14.00 10.71
N ASP A 210 0.20 -15.13 10.00
CA ASP A 210 1.18 -16.21 10.09
C ASP A 210 2.58 -15.73 9.65
N LEU A 211 2.67 -14.99 8.54
CA LEU A 211 3.93 -14.42 8.07
C LEU A 211 4.48 -13.37 9.04
N GLN A 212 3.61 -12.56 9.65
CA GLN A 212 4.03 -11.61 10.68
C GLN A 212 4.53 -12.31 11.94
N GLU A 213 3.90 -13.42 12.34
CA GLU A 213 4.34 -14.24 13.48
C GLU A 213 5.71 -14.89 13.18
N GLU A 214 5.90 -15.38 11.95
CA GLU A 214 7.17 -15.96 11.48
C GLU A 214 8.32 -14.94 11.48
N THR A 215 8.06 -13.72 11.02
CA THR A 215 9.14 -12.80 10.62
C THR A 215 9.16 -11.46 11.33
N GLY A 216 8.01 -10.99 11.84
CA GLY A 216 7.86 -9.66 12.43
C GLY A 216 8.14 -8.50 11.47
N GLY A 217 8.15 -8.74 10.14
CA GLY A 217 8.65 -7.78 9.15
C GLY A 217 7.66 -6.74 8.66
N PHE A 218 6.34 -6.96 8.81
CA PHE A 218 5.34 -5.97 8.42
C PHE A 218 5.30 -4.80 9.40
N THR A 219 5.38 -3.59 8.88
CA THR A 219 5.29 -2.34 9.66
C THR A 219 3.86 -1.84 9.80
N ALA A 220 3.01 -2.10 8.82
CA ALA A 220 1.63 -1.65 8.80
C ALA A 220 0.76 -2.53 7.90
N PHE A 221 -0.55 -2.48 8.15
CA PHE A 221 -1.58 -3.06 7.29
C PHE A 221 -2.52 -1.98 6.76
N ILE A 222 -2.82 -2.01 5.46
CA ILE A 222 -3.65 -1.03 4.76
C ILE A 222 -4.79 -1.74 4.03
N PRO A 223 -6.02 -1.80 4.59
CA PRO A 223 -7.20 -2.24 3.86
C PRO A 223 -7.78 -1.10 3.02
N TRP A 224 -8.16 -1.39 1.79
CA TRP A 224 -8.83 -0.45 0.90
C TRP A 224 -9.82 -1.16 -0.01
N SER A 225 -10.87 -0.45 -0.44
CA SER A 225 -11.90 -1.03 -1.28
C SER A 225 -11.58 -0.85 -2.75
N PHE A 226 -11.98 -1.83 -3.56
CA PHE A 226 -11.90 -1.77 -5.00
C PHE A 226 -12.61 -0.51 -5.54
N GLN A 227 -11.95 0.19 -6.47
CA GLN A 227 -12.49 1.32 -7.22
C GLN A 227 -12.80 0.83 -8.64
N ARG A 228 -14.03 1.03 -9.09
CA ARG A 228 -14.57 0.32 -10.27
C ARG A 228 -14.45 1.07 -11.59
N ASP A 229 -14.39 2.39 -11.56
CA ASP A 229 -14.47 3.21 -12.76
C ASP A 229 -13.31 2.93 -13.70
N ASN A 230 -13.58 2.94 -15.00
CA ASN A 230 -12.61 2.69 -16.07
C ASN A 230 -11.88 1.33 -15.99
N THR A 231 -12.35 0.40 -15.16
CA THR A 231 -11.78 -0.95 -15.05
C THR A 231 -12.66 -1.98 -15.74
N SER A 232 -12.06 -3.04 -16.28
CA SER A 232 -12.85 -4.12 -16.88
C SER A 232 -13.64 -4.91 -15.82
N LEU A 233 -13.11 -5.04 -14.60
CA LEU A 233 -13.78 -5.69 -13.47
C LEU A 233 -15.02 -4.92 -13.03
N GLY A 234 -15.03 -3.59 -13.09
CA GLY A 234 -16.16 -2.74 -12.73
C GLY A 234 -17.43 -2.97 -13.58
N ARG A 235 -17.30 -3.67 -14.72
CA ARG A 235 -18.47 -4.11 -15.52
C ARG A 235 -19.22 -5.26 -14.84
N PHE A 236 -18.54 -6.04 -14.00
CA PHE A 236 -19.08 -7.20 -13.31
C PHE A 236 -19.40 -6.90 -11.85
N VAL A 237 -18.54 -6.15 -11.16
CA VAL A 237 -18.77 -5.68 -9.80
C VAL A 237 -19.52 -4.35 -9.86
N LYS A 238 -20.83 -4.39 -9.66
CA LYS A 238 -21.72 -3.22 -9.86
C LYS A 238 -21.89 -2.34 -8.62
N GLU A 239 -21.71 -2.94 -7.45
CA GLU A 239 -21.88 -2.23 -6.17
C GLU A 239 -20.52 -1.90 -5.57
N GLU A 240 -20.36 -0.65 -5.16
CA GLU A 240 -19.20 -0.21 -4.42
C GLU A 240 -19.35 -0.54 -2.95
N ALA A 241 -18.23 -0.74 -2.27
CA ALA A 241 -18.21 -0.93 -0.84
C ALA A 241 -18.78 0.29 -0.11
N THR A 242 -19.73 0.06 0.79
CA THR A 242 -20.30 1.12 1.61
C THR A 242 -19.37 1.56 2.73
N SER A 243 -19.59 2.76 3.29
CA SER A 243 -18.83 3.23 4.48
C SER A 243 -19.00 2.28 5.67
N VAL A 244 -20.19 1.69 5.85
CA VAL A 244 -20.45 0.72 6.91
C VAL A 244 -19.61 -0.54 6.70
N GLU A 245 -19.54 -1.04 5.48
CA GLU A 245 -18.76 -2.21 5.14
C GLU A 245 -17.25 -1.94 5.33
N PHE A 246 -16.79 -0.74 4.93
CA PHE A 246 -15.40 -0.34 5.14
C PHE A 246 -15.04 -0.29 6.63
N LEU A 247 -15.83 0.40 7.44
CA LEU A 247 -15.57 0.54 8.88
C LEU A 247 -15.60 -0.83 9.60
N LYS A 248 -16.54 -1.68 9.22
CA LYS A 248 -16.59 -3.06 9.74
C LYS A 248 -15.36 -3.87 9.35
N THR A 249 -14.97 -3.81 8.08
CA THR A 249 -13.78 -4.51 7.58
C THR A 249 -12.50 -4.00 8.27
N LEU A 250 -12.33 -2.69 8.39
CA LEU A 250 -11.21 -2.07 9.10
C LEU A 250 -11.11 -2.57 10.55
N ALA A 251 -12.25 -2.54 11.27
CA ALA A 251 -12.31 -2.98 12.68
C ALA A 251 -11.97 -4.47 12.83
N ILE A 252 -12.50 -5.32 11.94
CA ILE A 252 -12.19 -6.75 11.94
C ILE A 252 -10.71 -7.00 11.62
N CYS A 253 -10.15 -6.28 10.65
CA CYS A 253 -8.72 -6.37 10.33
C CYS A 253 -7.84 -5.99 11.54
N ARG A 254 -8.18 -4.90 12.27
CA ARG A 254 -7.48 -4.53 13.51
C ARG A 254 -7.53 -5.64 14.56
N LEU A 255 -8.70 -6.26 14.75
CA LEU A 255 -8.88 -7.34 15.74
C LEU A 255 -8.18 -8.62 15.34
N TYR A 256 -8.15 -8.94 14.05
CA TYR A 256 -7.54 -10.16 13.52
C TYR A 256 -6.01 -10.07 13.47
N LEU A 257 -5.48 -8.91 13.05
CA LEU A 257 -4.05 -8.64 12.90
C LEU A 257 -3.50 -7.88 14.12
N ASP A 258 -3.73 -8.39 15.33
CA ASP A 258 -3.25 -7.78 16.58
C ASP A 258 -1.71 -7.79 16.70
N ASN A 259 -1.04 -8.62 15.90
CA ASN A 259 0.42 -8.69 15.76
C ASN A 259 1.00 -7.69 14.73
N ILE A 260 0.18 -6.98 13.96
CA ILE A 260 0.61 -5.84 13.14
C ILE A 260 0.19 -4.54 13.82
N VAL A 261 1.18 -3.82 14.35
CA VAL A 261 0.95 -2.68 15.26
C VAL A 261 0.16 -1.55 14.60
N ASN A 262 0.48 -1.22 13.33
CA ASN A 262 -0.15 -0.09 12.64
C ASN A 262 -1.20 -0.56 11.63
N VAL A 263 -2.39 0.04 11.71
CA VAL A 263 -3.47 -0.15 10.73
C VAL A 263 -3.91 1.21 10.22
N GLN A 264 -3.82 1.38 8.91
CA GLN A 264 -4.18 2.62 8.23
C GLN A 264 -5.66 2.64 7.88
N THR A 265 -6.31 3.79 8.12
CA THR A 265 -7.64 4.09 7.58
C THR A 265 -7.48 4.92 6.31
N SER A 266 -7.96 4.39 5.16
CA SER A 266 -7.76 5.01 3.86
C SER A 266 -8.77 6.14 3.61
N TRP A 267 -8.29 7.35 3.29
CA TRP A 267 -9.13 8.43 2.79
C TRP A 267 -9.17 8.49 1.26
N VAL A 268 -8.15 7.98 0.58
CA VAL A 268 -8.03 8.04 -0.88
C VAL A 268 -9.21 7.36 -1.58
N THR A 269 -9.67 6.24 -1.04
CA THR A 269 -10.80 5.47 -1.58
C THR A 269 -12.13 5.73 -0.87
N GLN A 270 -12.11 6.23 0.38
CA GLN A 270 -13.30 6.35 1.23
C GLN A 270 -13.70 7.81 1.51
N GLY A 271 -12.83 8.76 1.22
CA GLY A 271 -13.01 10.16 1.59
C GLY A 271 -12.64 10.45 3.05
N LEU A 272 -12.44 11.73 3.33
CA LEU A 272 -11.92 12.22 4.62
C LEU A 272 -12.83 11.88 5.80
N LYS A 273 -14.16 11.97 5.63
CA LYS A 273 -15.11 11.71 6.73
C LYS A 273 -15.12 10.26 7.19
N VAL A 274 -15.04 9.32 6.25
CA VAL A 274 -14.97 7.88 6.59
C VAL A 274 -13.62 7.55 7.19
N CYS A 275 -12.54 8.11 6.66
CA CYS A 275 -11.19 7.99 7.22
C CYS A 275 -11.15 8.47 8.68
N GLN A 276 -11.70 9.66 8.96
CA GLN A 276 -11.82 10.21 10.31
C GLN A 276 -12.54 9.25 11.27
N THR A 277 -13.68 8.73 10.85
CA THR A 277 -14.46 7.76 11.63
C THR A 277 -13.65 6.47 11.86
N GLY A 278 -12.87 6.04 10.86
CA GLY A 278 -12.02 4.85 10.93
C GLY A 278 -10.98 4.89 12.04
N LEU A 279 -10.55 6.09 12.49
CA LEU A 279 -9.69 6.24 13.67
C LEU A 279 -10.34 5.73 14.96
N ARG A 280 -11.68 5.71 15.03
CA ARG A 280 -12.47 5.14 16.13
C ARG A 280 -12.89 3.69 15.88
N PHE A 281 -12.53 3.15 14.72
CA PHE A 281 -12.75 1.76 14.33
C PHE A 281 -11.42 0.96 14.22
N GLY A 282 -10.42 1.35 15.01
CA GLY A 282 -9.17 0.61 15.14
C GLY A 282 -8.01 1.15 14.31
N GLY A 283 -8.22 2.15 13.43
CA GLY A 283 -7.14 2.84 12.72
C GLY A 283 -6.29 3.70 13.66
N ASN A 284 -4.99 3.79 13.41
CA ASN A 284 -4.06 4.69 14.13
C ASN A 284 -3.25 5.57 13.18
N ASP A 285 -3.47 5.43 11.87
CA ASP A 285 -2.74 6.14 10.82
C ASP A 285 -3.71 6.50 9.70
N VAL A 286 -3.61 7.71 9.17
CA VAL A 286 -4.45 8.17 8.05
C VAL A 286 -3.71 8.11 6.70
N GLY A 287 -2.45 7.68 6.71
CA GLY A 287 -1.64 7.52 5.52
C GLY A 287 -1.03 8.82 5.02
N SER A 288 -0.80 8.88 3.72
CA SER A 288 -0.14 9.97 3.01
C SER A 288 -1.07 11.15 2.77
N ILE A 289 -0.51 12.37 2.67
CA ILE A 289 -1.18 13.51 2.04
C ILE A 289 -1.39 13.29 0.52
N MET A 290 -0.73 12.28 -0.04
CA MET A 290 -0.83 11.85 -1.43
C MET A 290 -0.60 13.01 -2.40
N ILE A 291 0.61 13.60 -2.39
CA ILE A 291 1.01 14.71 -3.27
C ILE A 291 0.69 14.40 -4.73
N GLU A 292 0.82 13.12 -5.10
CA GLU A 292 0.49 12.60 -6.43
C GLU A 292 -0.14 11.21 -6.30
N GLU A 293 -1.26 10.99 -6.97
CA GLU A 293 -1.93 9.70 -7.05
C GLU A 293 -2.42 9.47 -8.48
N ASN A 294 -1.76 8.55 -9.21
CA ASN A 294 -2.03 8.30 -10.63
C ASN A 294 -2.71 6.95 -10.88
N VAL A 295 -2.76 6.07 -9.90
CA VAL A 295 -3.24 4.68 -10.08
C VAL A 295 -4.72 4.56 -9.78
N VAL A 296 -5.12 4.95 -8.57
CA VAL A 296 -6.52 4.82 -8.11
C VAL A 296 -7.38 5.94 -8.69
N SER A 297 -6.79 7.10 -9.00
CA SER A 297 -7.47 8.20 -9.69
C SER A 297 -7.95 7.81 -11.10
N GLN A 298 -7.20 6.98 -11.81
CA GLN A 298 -7.63 6.41 -13.10
C GLN A 298 -8.87 5.51 -12.95
N ALA A 299 -9.05 4.90 -11.77
CA ALA A 299 -10.21 4.08 -11.43
C ALA A 299 -11.34 4.86 -10.72
N GLY A 300 -11.31 6.20 -10.79
CA GLY A 300 -12.41 7.07 -10.34
C GLY A 300 -12.25 7.71 -8.96
N ALA A 301 -11.21 7.40 -8.18
CA ALA A 301 -10.96 8.09 -6.92
C ALA A 301 -10.67 9.58 -7.15
N ARG A 302 -11.39 10.47 -6.44
CA ARG A 302 -11.35 11.93 -6.67
C ARG A 302 -11.06 12.75 -5.42
N PHE A 303 -10.72 12.08 -4.33
CA PHE A 303 -10.44 12.78 -3.08
C PHE A 303 -9.02 13.36 -3.10
N SER A 304 -8.86 14.51 -2.49
CA SER A 304 -7.57 15.16 -2.24
C SER A 304 -7.54 15.66 -0.80
N ALA A 305 -6.35 15.74 -0.23
CA ALA A 305 -6.16 16.26 1.13
C ALA A 305 -4.84 17.04 1.22
N THR A 306 -4.88 18.15 1.93
CA THR A 306 -3.69 18.85 2.38
C THR A 306 -3.21 18.29 3.72
N GLU A 307 -2.01 18.61 4.14
CA GLU A 307 -1.53 18.29 5.49
C GLU A 307 -2.48 18.81 6.56
N GLU A 308 -2.95 20.06 6.44
CA GLU A 308 -3.85 20.65 7.43
C GLU A 308 -5.21 19.96 7.47
N ASP A 309 -5.73 19.50 6.33
CA ASP A 309 -6.96 18.70 6.30
C ASP A 309 -6.79 17.41 7.13
N LEU A 310 -5.66 16.70 6.98
CA LEU A 310 -5.39 15.50 7.76
C LEU A 310 -5.17 15.81 9.24
N ARG A 311 -4.45 16.87 9.56
CA ARG A 311 -4.27 17.32 10.94
C ARG A 311 -5.58 17.73 11.59
N HIS A 312 -6.43 18.43 10.86
CA HIS A 312 -7.75 18.83 11.33
C HIS A 312 -8.63 17.61 11.63
N LEU A 313 -8.77 16.68 10.68
CA LEU A 313 -9.59 15.49 10.89
C LEU A 313 -9.09 14.61 12.06
N ILE A 314 -7.78 14.55 12.28
CA ILE A 314 -7.18 13.81 13.40
C ILE A 314 -7.53 14.48 14.73
N ARG A 315 -7.40 15.83 14.83
CA ARG A 315 -7.73 16.59 16.04
C ARG A 315 -9.21 16.49 16.37
N ASP A 316 -10.08 16.66 15.38
CA ASP A 316 -11.52 16.59 15.54
C ASP A 316 -11.99 15.18 15.92
N ALA A 317 -11.30 14.13 15.49
CA ALA A 317 -11.51 12.77 15.97
C ALA A 317 -11.00 12.55 17.42
N GLY A 318 -10.39 13.56 18.06
CA GLY A 318 -9.90 13.53 19.44
C GLY A 318 -8.51 12.89 19.59
N PHE A 319 -7.66 12.97 18.55
CA PHE A 319 -6.29 12.47 18.57
C PHE A 319 -5.27 13.60 18.39
N ILE A 320 -4.03 13.32 18.75
CA ILE A 320 -2.89 14.21 18.51
C ILE A 320 -2.28 13.85 17.15
N PRO A 321 -2.31 14.75 16.14
CA PRO A 321 -1.71 14.50 14.85
C PRO A 321 -0.18 14.55 14.95
N LYS A 322 0.49 13.54 14.39
CA LYS A 322 1.95 13.51 14.28
C LYS A 322 2.36 13.02 12.89
N GLN A 323 3.28 13.75 12.25
CA GLN A 323 3.95 13.26 11.07
C GLN A 323 4.90 12.11 11.46
N ARG A 324 4.92 11.05 10.65
CA ARG A 324 5.81 9.90 10.81
C ARG A 324 6.73 9.70 9.60
N ASP A 325 7.77 8.90 9.78
CA ASP A 325 8.51 8.33 8.66
C ASP A 325 7.80 7.06 8.10
N THR A 326 8.32 6.52 7.00
CA THR A 326 7.77 5.32 6.34
C THR A 326 7.79 4.09 7.26
N LEU A 327 8.74 3.99 8.17
CA LEU A 327 8.90 2.83 9.07
C LEU A 327 8.25 3.01 10.45
N TYR A 328 7.49 4.09 10.67
CA TYR A 328 6.83 4.39 11.95
C TYR A 328 7.80 4.56 13.14
N ARG A 329 9.07 4.94 12.90
CA ARG A 329 10.09 5.09 13.95
C ARG A 329 10.18 6.50 14.51
N THR A 330 9.76 7.48 13.73
CA THR A 330 9.97 8.90 14.03
C THR A 330 8.64 9.64 13.95
N TYR A 331 8.39 10.45 14.98
CA TYR A 331 7.29 11.41 15.01
C TYR A 331 7.89 12.81 15.00
N PHE A 332 7.56 13.61 14.02
CA PHE A 332 8.02 14.97 13.91
C PHE A 332 7.13 15.89 14.75
N LEU A 333 7.78 16.81 15.46
CA LEU A 333 7.09 17.83 16.23
C LEU A 333 6.70 18.95 15.26
N ASN A 334 5.41 19.15 15.08
CA ASN A 334 4.85 20.28 14.36
C ASN A 334 3.95 21.06 15.29
#